data_b8015b86fb9c62be983f3d32c1545c08
#
_entry.id   b8015b86fb9c62be983f3d32c1545c08
#
_cell.length_a   1.000
_cell.length_b   1.000
_cell.length_c   1.000
_cell.angle_alpha   90.00
_cell.angle_beta   90.00
_cell.angle_gamma   90.00
#
_symmetry.space_group_name_H-M   'P 1'
#
loop_
_entity.id
_entity.type
_entity.pdbx_description
1 polymer ?
#
loop_
_entity_poly.entity_id
_entity_poly.type
_entity_poly.pdbx_seq_one_letter_code
_entity_poly.pdbx_strand_id
1 'polypeptide(L)'
;MKLIIGGAFQGKKEYAKQQFSLQEDQMRDGKEADFEEIFRVPCLYHFHEWIQKGLKLGWDFDGLTERLLQENPELILISNELGYGVVPMEAFDRTYRETTGRICTKIAA
;
A
#
# COMPACT_ATOMS: atom_id res chain seq x y z
N MET A 1 -0.72 11.85 5.52
CA MET A 1 -0.51 10.57 4.79
C MET A 1 -0.78 10.79 3.32
N LYS A 2 0.06 10.24 2.46
CA LYS A 2 -0.08 10.42 1.01
C LYS A 2 -0.13 9.05 0.32
N LEU A 3 -0.95 8.95 -0.71
CA LEU A 3 -1.10 7.71 -1.49
C LEU A 3 -0.87 8.02 -2.97
N ILE A 4 0.08 7.31 -3.57
CA ILE A 4 0.41 7.42 -4.99
C ILE A 4 -0.03 6.13 -5.66
N ILE A 5 -0.96 6.23 -6.62
CA ILE A 5 -1.49 5.08 -7.36
C ILE A 5 -1.25 5.27 -8.85
N GLY A 6 -0.93 4.19 -9.55
CA GLY A 6 -0.77 4.22 -11.00
C GLY A 6 -0.47 2.84 -11.54
N GLY A 7 -0.28 2.77 -12.86
CA GLY A 7 0.07 1.53 -13.52
C GLY A 7 1.45 1.03 -13.12
N ALA A 8 1.71 -0.27 -13.38
CA ALA A 8 2.91 -0.96 -12.89
C ALA A 8 4.23 -0.36 -13.39
N PHE A 9 4.23 0.32 -14.53
CA PHE A 9 5.46 0.78 -15.16
C PHE A 9 5.55 2.31 -15.26
N GLN A 10 4.96 3.05 -14.32
CA GLN A 10 4.86 4.50 -14.42
C GLN A 10 5.85 5.27 -13.55
N GLY A 11 6.91 4.61 -13.07
CA GLY A 11 7.97 5.28 -12.34
C GLY A 11 7.53 5.95 -11.03
N LYS A 12 6.53 5.39 -10.35
CA LYS A 12 5.99 5.98 -9.12
C LYS A 12 7.03 6.13 -8.02
N LYS A 13 7.92 5.15 -7.90
CA LYS A 13 8.96 5.18 -6.87
C LYS A 13 9.93 6.34 -7.09
N GLU A 14 10.36 6.55 -8.34
CA GLU A 14 11.24 7.66 -8.68
C GLU A 14 10.53 9.00 -8.50
N TYR A 15 9.27 9.08 -8.87
CA TYR A 15 8.46 10.28 -8.64
C TYR A 15 8.42 10.63 -7.15
N ALA A 16 8.16 9.64 -6.30
CA ALA A 16 8.11 9.87 -4.87
C ALA A 16 9.45 10.30 -4.30
N LYS A 17 10.54 9.69 -4.75
CA LYS A 17 11.89 10.07 -4.32
C LYS A 17 12.18 11.54 -4.62
N GLN A 18 11.83 12.00 -5.82
CA GLN A 18 12.07 13.37 -6.23
C GLN A 18 11.11 14.35 -5.54
N GLN A 19 9.83 14.02 -5.51
CA GLN A 19 8.80 14.91 -4.99
C GLN A 19 8.92 15.13 -3.49
N PHE A 20 9.30 14.10 -2.73
CA PHE A 20 9.36 14.15 -1.27
C PHE A 20 10.77 14.07 -0.72
N SER A 21 11.77 14.19 -1.59
CA SER A 21 13.20 14.16 -1.21
C SER A 21 13.57 12.92 -0.38
N LEU A 22 13.05 11.76 -0.80
CA LEU A 22 13.30 10.51 -0.09
C LEU A 22 14.62 9.88 -0.49
N GLN A 23 15.32 9.32 0.49
CA GLN A 23 16.49 8.48 0.26
C GLN A 23 16.05 7.04 0.07
N GLU A 24 16.86 6.22 -0.59
CA GLU A 24 16.54 4.82 -0.83
C GLU A 24 16.31 4.05 0.49
N ASP A 25 17.06 4.35 1.53
CA ASP A 25 16.95 3.71 2.83
C ASP A 25 15.68 4.12 3.61
N GLN A 26 14.98 5.15 3.15
CA GLN A 26 13.71 5.58 3.74
C GLN A 26 12.50 4.89 3.10
N MET A 27 12.73 4.11 2.03
CA MET A 27 11.68 3.44 1.28
C MET A 27 11.72 1.94 1.55
N ARG A 28 10.64 1.41 2.11
CA ARG A 28 10.52 -0.02 2.43
C ARG A 28 9.65 -0.73 1.41
N ASP A 29 10.09 -1.92 0.96
CA ASP A 29 9.34 -2.73 0.01
C ASP A 29 8.23 -3.49 0.76
N GLY A 30 7.00 -3.27 0.36
CA GLY A 30 5.84 -3.94 0.97
C GLY A 30 5.85 -5.45 0.82
N LYS A 31 6.54 -5.99 -0.20
CA LYS A 31 6.70 -7.44 -0.36
C LYS A 31 7.44 -8.07 0.82
N GLU A 32 8.33 -7.33 1.45
CA GLU A 32 9.21 -7.83 2.50
C GLU A 32 8.86 -7.30 3.88
N ALA A 33 8.09 -6.21 3.96
CA ALA A 33 7.77 -5.57 5.22
C ALA A 33 6.78 -6.37 6.05
N ASP A 34 7.00 -6.43 7.34
CA ASP A 34 6.05 -6.99 8.30
C ASP A 34 4.89 -6.01 8.53
N PHE A 35 3.83 -6.51 9.20
CA PHE A 35 2.66 -5.67 9.47
C PHE A 35 3.03 -4.41 10.26
N GLU A 36 3.84 -4.55 11.31
CA GLU A 36 4.17 -3.41 12.18
C GLU A 36 5.11 -2.39 11.54
N GLU A 37 5.85 -2.76 10.51
CA GLU A 37 6.79 -1.84 9.85
C GLU A 37 6.09 -0.67 9.18
N ILE A 38 4.84 -0.83 8.74
CA ILE A 38 4.10 0.24 8.09
C ILE A 38 3.87 1.44 9.04
N PHE A 39 3.92 1.21 10.34
CA PHE A 39 3.70 2.26 11.33
C PHE A 39 4.95 3.04 11.67
N ARG A 40 6.10 2.69 11.05
CA ARG A 40 7.41 3.28 11.41
C ARG A 40 8.20 3.81 10.23
N VAL A 41 7.91 3.36 9.01
CA VAL A 41 8.69 3.74 7.83
C VAL A 41 8.19 5.05 7.23
N PRO A 42 9.08 5.89 6.66
CA PRO A 42 8.66 7.10 5.96
C PRO A 42 7.88 6.83 4.68
N CYS A 43 8.21 5.74 3.98
CA CYS A 43 7.58 5.37 2.73
C CYS A 43 7.54 3.86 2.58
N LEU A 44 6.40 3.34 2.10
CA LEU A 44 6.27 1.92 1.78
C LEU A 44 5.74 1.82 0.35
N TYR A 45 6.53 1.21 -0.53
CA TYR A 45 6.11 0.94 -1.91
C TYR A 45 5.65 -0.51 -2.03
N HIS A 46 5.01 -0.84 -3.15
CA HIS A 46 4.33 -2.12 -3.34
C HIS A 46 3.29 -2.37 -2.24
N PHE A 47 2.54 -1.33 -1.90
CA PHE A 47 1.52 -1.42 -0.86
C PHE A 47 0.48 -2.50 -1.16
N HIS A 48 0.09 -2.63 -2.43
CA HIS A 48 -0.84 -3.67 -2.87
C HIS A 48 -0.31 -5.09 -2.57
N GLU A 49 1.00 -5.29 -2.69
CA GLU A 49 1.62 -6.59 -2.39
C GLU A 49 1.76 -6.83 -0.89
N TRP A 50 1.92 -5.76 -0.10
CA TRP A 50 1.87 -5.85 1.36
C TRP A 50 0.49 -6.34 1.82
N ILE A 51 -0.58 -5.81 1.21
CA ILE A 51 -1.95 -6.24 1.51
C ILE A 51 -2.15 -7.71 1.09
N GLN A 52 -1.67 -8.08 -0.10
CA GLN A 52 -1.78 -9.46 -0.59
C GLN A 52 -1.12 -10.44 0.38
N LYS A 53 0.09 -10.12 0.80
CA LYS A 53 0.81 -10.94 1.78
C LYS A 53 0.03 -11.06 3.09
N GLY A 54 -0.48 -9.96 3.58
CA GLY A 54 -1.24 -9.93 4.82
C GLY A 54 -2.51 -10.77 4.76
N LEU A 55 -3.21 -10.74 3.62
CA LEU A 55 -4.39 -11.58 3.43
C LEU A 55 -4.03 -13.07 3.47
N LYS A 56 -2.89 -13.45 2.90
CA LYS A 56 -2.42 -14.83 2.93
C LYS A 56 -2.00 -15.27 4.33
N LEU A 57 -1.46 -14.34 5.11
CA LEU A 57 -0.97 -14.62 6.47
C LEU A 57 -2.06 -14.41 7.55
N GLY A 58 -3.22 -13.93 7.16
CA GLY A 58 -4.31 -13.73 8.11
C GLY A 58 -4.21 -12.45 8.95
N TRP A 59 -3.51 -11.43 8.46
CA TRP A 59 -3.44 -10.14 9.17
C TRP A 59 -4.81 -9.48 9.26
N ASP A 60 -5.05 -8.77 10.38
CA ASP A 60 -6.26 -8.00 10.58
C ASP A 60 -6.03 -6.55 10.15
N PHE A 61 -6.72 -6.12 9.09
CA PHE A 61 -6.63 -4.76 8.57
C PHE A 61 -7.66 -3.81 9.16
N ASP A 62 -8.51 -4.28 10.07
CA ASP A 62 -9.51 -3.42 10.71
C ASP A 62 -8.82 -2.33 11.52
N GLY A 63 -9.26 -1.09 11.33
CA GLY A 63 -8.68 0.05 12.03
C GLY A 63 -7.31 0.48 11.52
N LEU A 64 -6.82 -0.10 10.41
CA LEU A 64 -5.50 0.22 9.87
C LEU A 64 -5.33 1.71 9.60
N THR A 65 -6.28 2.32 8.90
CA THR A 65 -6.18 3.74 8.52
C THR A 65 -6.15 4.63 9.76
N GLU A 66 -7.01 4.35 10.72
CA GLU A 66 -7.08 5.13 11.96
C GLU A 66 -5.78 5.03 12.74
N ARG A 67 -5.22 3.83 12.82
CA ARG A 67 -3.94 3.62 13.51
C ARG A 67 -2.78 4.33 12.78
N LEU A 68 -2.77 4.28 11.44
CA LEU A 68 -1.77 4.97 10.65
C LEU A 68 -1.82 6.48 10.87
N LEU A 69 -3.01 7.06 10.96
CA LEU A 69 -3.16 8.48 11.22
C LEU A 69 -2.64 8.89 12.59
N GLN A 70 -2.69 7.98 13.57
CA GLN A 70 -2.19 8.25 14.91
C GLN A 70 -0.68 8.01 15.03
N GLU A 71 -0.17 6.93 14.45
CA GLU A 71 1.21 6.50 14.65
C GLU A 71 2.18 6.92 13.56
N ASN A 72 1.68 7.13 12.33
CA ASN A 72 2.54 7.46 11.18
C ASN A 72 1.81 8.35 10.18
N PRO A 73 1.39 9.56 10.61
CA PRO A 73 0.54 10.43 9.76
C PRO A 73 1.24 10.97 8.52
N GLU A 74 2.57 10.94 8.47
CA GLU A 74 3.35 11.43 7.34
C GLU A 74 3.73 10.33 6.35
N LEU A 75 3.23 9.12 6.54
CA LEU A 75 3.54 7.97 5.68
C LEU A 75 3.18 8.25 4.22
N ILE A 76 4.08 7.85 3.33
CA ILE A 76 3.87 7.88 1.89
C ILE A 76 3.70 6.44 1.41
N LEU A 77 2.57 6.16 0.78
CA LEU A 77 2.26 4.84 0.26
C LEU A 77 2.25 4.86 -1.26
N ILE A 78 2.87 3.86 -1.87
CA ILE A 78 2.92 3.70 -3.33
C ILE A 78 2.29 2.35 -3.66
N SER A 79 1.27 2.37 -4.52
CA SER A 79 0.50 1.18 -4.88
C SER A 79 0.24 1.15 -6.38
N ASN A 80 0.20 -0.05 -6.95
CA ASN A 80 -0.29 -0.21 -8.30
C ASN A 80 -1.81 -0.22 -8.30
N GLU A 81 -2.38 0.28 -9.38
CA GLU A 81 -3.80 0.15 -9.65
C GLU A 81 -4.09 -1.31 -10.00
N LEU A 82 -5.00 -1.94 -9.27
CA LEU A 82 -5.40 -3.32 -9.54
C LEU A 82 -6.45 -3.32 -10.65
N GLY A 83 -6.12 -4.00 -11.75
CA GLY A 83 -6.77 -3.91 -13.03
C GLY A 83 -8.30 -3.85 -13.05
N TYR A 84 -8.80 -2.87 -13.77
CA TYR A 84 -10.22 -2.77 -14.08
C TYR A 84 -10.55 -3.66 -15.27
N GLY A 85 -11.75 -4.21 -15.29
CA GLY A 85 -12.28 -4.95 -16.43
C GLY A 85 -11.95 -6.43 -16.48
N VAL A 86 -11.15 -6.94 -15.57
CA VAL A 86 -10.90 -8.38 -15.46
C VAL A 86 -11.70 -8.91 -14.29
N VAL A 87 -12.58 -9.87 -14.57
CA VAL A 87 -13.36 -10.53 -13.51
C VAL A 87 -12.45 -11.54 -12.81
N PRO A 88 -12.22 -11.43 -11.49
CA PRO A 88 -11.40 -12.40 -10.78
C PRO A 88 -12.02 -13.80 -10.85
N MET A 89 -11.21 -14.78 -11.25
CA MET A 89 -11.64 -16.17 -11.35
C MET A 89 -11.66 -16.87 -10.01
N GLU A 90 -10.87 -16.42 -9.06
CA GLU A 90 -10.71 -17.04 -7.76
C GLU A 90 -11.20 -16.13 -6.65
N ALA A 91 -11.73 -16.75 -5.58
CA ALA A 91 -12.24 -16.03 -4.42
C ALA A 91 -11.16 -15.17 -3.76
N PHE A 92 -9.92 -15.66 -3.71
CA PHE A 92 -8.80 -14.90 -3.15
C PHE A 92 -8.53 -13.62 -3.93
N ASP A 93 -8.52 -13.68 -5.27
CA ASP A 93 -8.30 -12.50 -6.10
C ASP A 93 -9.38 -11.45 -5.88
N ARG A 94 -10.62 -11.89 -5.74
CA ARG A 94 -11.74 -10.98 -5.45
C ARG A 94 -11.55 -10.29 -4.10
N THR A 95 -11.24 -11.07 -3.06
CA THR A 95 -11.00 -10.54 -1.72
C THR A 95 -9.85 -9.55 -1.72
N TYR A 96 -8.77 -9.88 -2.41
CA TYR A 96 -7.59 -9.03 -2.53
C TYR A 96 -7.94 -7.68 -3.17
N ARG A 97 -8.66 -7.69 -4.29
CA ARG A 97 -9.04 -6.46 -4.99
C ARG A 97 -9.99 -5.61 -4.16
N GLU A 98 -10.97 -6.23 -3.52
CA GLU A 98 -11.92 -5.52 -2.67
C GLU A 98 -11.24 -4.91 -1.45
N THR A 99 -10.37 -5.67 -0.79
CA THR A 99 -9.64 -5.20 0.38
C THR A 99 -8.71 -4.05 0.03
N THR A 100 -7.91 -4.21 -1.04
CA THR A 100 -6.99 -3.17 -1.49
C THR A 100 -7.74 -1.90 -1.87
N GLY A 101 -8.82 -2.03 -2.64
CA GLY A 101 -9.62 -0.88 -3.05
C GLY A 101 -10.24 -0.15 -1.88
N ARG A 102 -10.78 -0.88 -0.92
CA ARG A 102 -11.40 -0.30 0.27
C ARG A 102 -10.37 0.44 1.13
N ILE A 103 -9.20 -0.16 1.36
CA ILE A 103 -8.14 0.45 2.15
C ILE A 103 -7.63 1.71 1.45
N CYS A 104 -7.34 1.63 0.15
CA CYS A 104 -6.84 2.78 -0.60
C CYS A 104 -7.85 3.91 -0.64
N THR A 105 -9.13 3.61 -0.82
CA THR A 105 -10.19 4.61 -0.79
C THR A 105 -10.26 5.32 0.57
N LYS A 106 -10.15 4.56 1.64
CA LYS A 106 -10.20 5.11 2.99
C LYS A 106 -8.99 5.98 3.28
N ILE A 107 -7.80 5.59 2.84
CA ILE A 107 -6.59 6.39 2.99
C ILE A 107 -6.69 7.68 2.19
N ALA A 108 -7.22 7.62 0.97
CA ALA A 108 -7.33 8.79 0.09
C ALA A 108 -8.41 9.78 0.55
N ALA A 109 -9.33 9.34 1.35
CA ALA A 109 -10.34 10.23 1.91
C ALA A 109 -9.73 11.09 3.01
#